data_3489bc1f6e130f9479350b47ef74799a
#
_entry.id   3489bc1f6e130f9479350b47ef74799a
#
_cell.length_a   1.000
_cell.length_b   1.000
_cell.length_c   1.000
_cell.angle_alpha   90.00
_cell.angle_beta   90.00
_cell.angle_gamma   90.00
#
_symmetry.space_group_name_H-M   'P 1'
#
loop_
_entity.id
_entity.type
_entity.pdbx_description
1 polymer ?
#
loop_
_entity_poly.entity_id
_entity_poly.type
_entity_poly.pdbx_seq_one_letter_code
_entity_poly.pdbx_strand_id
1 'polypeptide(L)'
;SKRYTDDISKMDYPYSGWLYIQNEKEVFLSDNSSYSWGLELGVTGEASLARTFQNFYHRTVLNLPELSWEGELPQRLQFGAFGQINKGISLSDYFHFTSQVYSKISTYRIQFLSRIGITIGIGNKMPFQKVSFSNNESSGGIYFGTRQQYIPHDFAISGNSYDFDPKDKIYTNNAYRNSFEFGFFSQKNKWTILMLYQSLSKDTPSQRFDRHQVLNISIRNQF
;
A
#
# COMPACT_ATOMS: atom_id res chain seq x y z
N SER A 1 11.50 17.74 20.07
CA SER A 1 11.30 17.00 18.84
C SER A 1 9.94 17.34 18.22
N LYS A 2 9.99 17.88 17.01
CA LYS A 2 8.86 18.46 16.28
C LYS A 2 8.00 17.44 15.52
N ARG A 3 7.93 16.20 15.95
CA ARG A 3 7.19 15.13 15.25
C ARG A 3 5.69 15.06 15.58
N TYR A 4 5.25 15.80 16.59
CA TYR A 4 3.88 15.73 17.11
C TYR A 4 3.36 17.16 17.22
N THR A 5 3.03 17.75 16.09
CA THR A 5 2.44 19.09 16.07
C THR A 5 1.03 19.00 15.54
N ASP A 6 0.09 19.59 16.24
CA ASP A 6 -1.26 19.85 15.75
C ASP A 6 -1.33 21.10 14.87
N ASP A 7 -0.18 21.70 14.55
CA ASP A 7 -0.10 22.87 13.67
C ASP A 7 -0.25 22.42 12.22
N ILE A 8 -1.44 22.57 11.67
CA ILE A 8 -1.79 22.20 10.29
C ILE A 8 -0.83 22.82 9.28
N SER A 9 -0.31 24.04 9.54
CA SER A 9 0.62 24.72 8.64
C SER A 9 1.94 23.96 8.43
N LYS A 10 2.31 23.10 9.37
CA LYS A 10 3.55 22.31 9.39
C LYS A 10 3.36 20.85 9.01
N MET A 11 2.14 20.45 8.74
CA MET A 11 1.84 19.08 8.31
C MET A 11 2.14 18.88 6.84
N ASP A 12 2.70 17.73 6.50
CA ASP A 12 2.93 17.30 5.11
C ASP A 12 1.67 16.69 4.49
N TYR A 13 0.72 16.22 5.34
CA TYR A 13 -0.53 15.54 4.98
C TYR A 13 -1.66 15.98 5.90
N PRO A 14 -2.93 15.94 5.44
CA PRO A 14 -4.07 16.03 6.32
C PRO A 14 -4.19 14.77 7.18
N TYR A 15 -4.87 14.86 8.31
CA TYR A 15 -5.32 13.66 8.99
C TYR A 15 -6.31 12.92 8.10
N SER A 16 -6.05 11.63 7.86
CA SER A 16 -6.86 10.80 6.98
C SER A 16 -7.02 9.40 7.56
N GLY A 17 -8.26 9.02 7.81
CA GLY A 17 -8.62 7.65 8.16
C GLY A 17 -9.38 6.99 7.00
N TRP A 18 -9.12 5.69 6.78
CA TRP A 18 -9.85 4.89 5.81
C TRP A 18 -10.07 3.48 6.34
N LEU A 19 -11.32 3.17 6.60
CA LEU A 19 -11.79 1.82 6.92
C LEU A 19 -12.47 1.24 5.69
N TYR A 20 -12.04 0.05 5.26
CA TYR A 20 -12.61 -0.58 4.06
C TYR A 20 -12.69 -2.10 4.16
N ILE A 21 -13.56 -2.65 3.35
CA ILE A 21 -13.61 -4.08 3.02
C ILE A 21 -13.29 -4.25 1.53
N GLN A 22 -12.63 -5.34 1.22
CA GLN A 22 -12.23 -5.68 -0.14
C GLN A 22 -12.57 -7.14 -0.42
N ASN A 23 -13.21 -7.37 -1.57
CA ASN A 23 -13.40 -8.71 -2.11
C ASN A 23 -12.54 -8.85 -3.36
N GLU A 24 -11.75 -9.91 -3.46
CA GLU A 24 -10.85 -10.15 -4.58
C GLU A 24 -10.92 -11.61 -5.01
N LYS A 25 -10.91 -11.81 -6.33
CA LYS A 25 -10.74 -13.13 -6.95
C LYS A 25 -9.41 -13.15 -7.69
N GLU A 26 -8.54 -14.11 -7.34
CA GLU A 26 -7.30 -14.39 -8.05
C GLU A 26 -7.44 -15.68 -8.85
N VAL A 27 -6.97 -15.65 -10.09
CA VAL A 27 -6.96 -16.77 -11.03
C VAL A 27 -5.54 -17.03 -11.47
N PHE A 28 -5.10 -18.26 -11.27
CA PHE A 28 -3.77 -18.70 -11.68
C PHE A 28 -3.83 -19.29 -13.08
N LEU A 29 -2.98 -18.80 -13.96
CA LEU A 29 -2.81 -19.31 -15.32
C LEU A 29 -1.67 -20.34 -15.38
N SER A 30 -0.69 -20.19 -14.52
CA SER A 30 0.45 -21.08 -14.33
C SER A 30 1.14 -20.77 -13.00
N ASP A 31 2.17 -21.53 -12.63
CA ASP A 31 3.00 -21.27 -11.43
C ASP A 31 3.64 -19.88 -11.44
N ASN A 32 3.78 -19.27 -12.61
CA ASN A 32 4.46 -17.99 -12.78
C ASN A 32 3.53 -16.90 -13.34
N SER A 33 2.24 -17.12 -13.38
CA SER A 33 1.30 -16.16 -13.96
C SER A 33 -0.06 -16.21 -13.27
N SER A 34 -0.53 -15.06 -12.83
CA SER A 34 -1.88 -14.91 -12.30
C SER A 34 -2.47 -13.57 -12.69
N TYR A 35 -3.79 -13.48 -12.64
CA TYR A 35 -4.49 -12.21 -12.63
C TYR A 35 -5.51 -12.20 -11.51
N SER A 36 -5.77 -11.01 -10.98
CA SER A 36 -6.83 -10.83 -9.99
C SER A 36 -7.65 -9.58 -10.30
N TRP A 37 -8.85 -9.55 -9.77
CA TRP A 37 -9.74 -8.40 -9.80
C TRP A 37 -10.63 -8.39 -8.58
N GLY A 38 -11.12 -7.22 -8.22
CA GLY A 38 -11.96 -7.10 -7.05
C GLY A 38 -12.65 -5.76 -6.93
N LEU A 39 -13.47 -5.69 -5.90
CA LEU A 39 -14.22 -4.51 -5.50
C LEU A 39 -13.82 -4.12 -4.09
N GLU A 40 -13.90 -2.83 -3.80
CA GLU A 40 -13.72 -2.28 -2.46
C GLU A 40 -14.86 -1.33 -2.11
N LEU A 41 -15.21 -1.33 -0.84
CA LEU A 41 -16.15 -0.41 -0.23
C LEU A 41 -15.56 0.05 1.11
N GLY A 42 -15.62 1.34 1.38
CA GLY A 42 -15.05 1.88 2.61
C GLY A 42 -15.64 3.23 2.99
N VAL A 43 -15.13 3.77 4.09
CA VAL A 43 -15.52 5.07 4.62
C VAL A 43 -14.30 5.81 5.14
N THR A 44 -14.27 7.13 4.91
CA THR A 44 -13.26 8.05 5.45
C THR A 44 -13.83 8.89 6.60
N GLY A 45 -12.98 9.73 7.20
CA GLY A 45 -13.34 10.59 8.31
C GLY A 45 -13.64 9.85 9.60
N GLU A 46 -14.43 10.41 10.46
CA GLU A 46 -14.73 9.91 11.80
C GLU A 46 -15.17 8.43 11.81
N ALA A 47 -16.03 8.04 10.86
CA ALA A 47 -16.52 6.67 10.74
C ALA A 47 -15.43 5.65 10.39
N SER A 48 -14.24 6.09 9.98
CA SER A 48 -13.08 5.20 9.78
C SER A 48 -12.48 4.72 11.10
N LEU A 49 -12.81 5.34 12.23
CA LEU A 49 -12.28 5.09 13.57
C LEU A 49 -10.76 5.30 13.70
N ALA A 50 -10.11 5.85 12.69
CA ALA A 50 -8.65 6.02 12.67
C ALA A 50 -8.17 6.93 13.81
N ARG A 51 -8.87 8.03 14.08
CA ARG A 51 -8.63 8.93 15.21
C ARG A 51 -8.65 8.17 16.55
N THR A 52 -9.67 7.37 16.77
CA THR A 52 -9.84 6.59 17.99
C THR A 52 -8.69 5.61 18.19
N PHE A 53 -8.33 4.86 17.14
CA PHE A 53 -7.24 3.89 17.21
C PHE A 53 -5.88 4.57 17.40
N GLN A 54 -5.62 5.66 16.69
CA GLN A 54 -4.34 6.36 16.80
C GLN A 54 -4.17 6.98 18.19
N ASN A 55 -5.18 7.64 18.72
CA ASN A 55 -5.11 8.25 20.04
C ASN A 55 -5.03 7.19 21.14
N PHE A 56 -5.75 6.08 21.02
CA PHE A 56 -5.59 4.94 21.90
C PHE A 56 -4.15 4.40 21.89
N TYR A 57 -3.55 4.22 20.73
CA TYR A 57 -2.17 3.76 20.59
C TYR A 57 -1.16 4.75 21.16
N HIS A 58 -1.33 6.06 20.88
CA HIS A 58 -0.49 7.11 21.43
C HIS A 58 -0.51 7.08 22.97
N ARG A 59 -1.69 7.07 23.55
CA ARG A 59 -1.85 7.08 25.01
C ARG A 59 -1.34 5.80 25.66
N THR A 60 -1.72 4.65 25.12
CA THR A 60 -1.56 3.35 25.81
C THR A 60 -0.21 2.70 25.53
N VAL A 61 0.34 2.85 24.32
CA VAL A 61 1.56 2.15 23.89
C VAL A 61 2.76 3.09 23.89
N LEU A 62 2.59 4.31 23.38
CA LEU A 62 3.70 5.24 23.22
C LEU A 62 3.85 6.22 24.39
N ASN A 63 2.86 6.31 25.28
CA ASN A 63 2.78 7.29 26.37
C ASN A 63 2.96 8.73 25.84
N LEU A 64 2.29 9.06 24.74
CA LEU A 64 2.31 10.35 24.09
C LEU A 64 0.94 11.05 24.21
N PRO A 65 0.89 12.39 24.11
CA PRO A 65 -0.37 13.13 24.01
C PRO A 65 -1.25 12.66 22.86
N GLU A 66 -2.54 12.76 23.07
CA GLU A 66 -3.53 12.56 21.98
C GLU A 66 -3.39 13.68 20.94
N LEU A 67 -3.67 13.35 19.69
CA LEU A 67 -3.68 14.31 18.59
C LEU A 67 -5.09 14.89 18.40
N SER A 68 -5.16 16.15 18.05
CA SER A 68 -6.44 16.86 17.88
C SER A 68 -7.25 16.35 16.68
N TRP A 69 -6.55 15.87 15.63
CA TRP A 69 -7.16 15.55 14.33
C TRP A 69 -7.85 16.74 13.67
N GLU A 70 -7.44 17.94 14.01
CA GLU A 70 -7.89 19.15 13.34
C GLU A 70 -7.51 19.11 11.85
N GLY A 71 -8.44 19.48 10.96
CA GLY A 71 -8.25 19.34 9.52
C GLY A 71 -8.33 17.89 9.00
N GLU A 72 -9.00 17.00 9.74
CA GLU A 72 -9.28 15.64 9.25
C GLU A 72 -10.11 15.72 7.96
N LEU A 73 -9.80 14.82 7.02
CA LEU A 73 -10.56 14.69 5.79
C LEU A 73 -12.03 14.33 6.07
N PRO A 74 -12.98 14.84 5.28
CA PRO A 74 -14.39 14.65 5.52
C PRO A 74 -14.81 13.19 5.45
N GLN A 75 -15.89 12.88 6.17
CA GLN A 75 -16.52 11.58 6.12
C GLN A 75 -17.18 11.38 4.75
N ARG A 76 -16.76 10.34 4.02
CA ARG A 76 -17.29 9.96 2.71
C ARG A 76 -17.37 8.46 2.58
N LEU A 77 -18.40 8.00 1.91
CA LEU A 77 -18.48 6.63 1.41
C LEU A 77 -17.57 6.52 0.19
N GLN A 78 -16.71 5.51 0.18
CA GLN A 78 -15.73 5.26 -0.86
C GLN A 78 -15.98 3.89 -1.48
N PHE A 79 -15.93 3.82 -2.81
CA PHE A 79 -16.10 2.57 -3.54
C PHE A 79 -15.17 2.53 -4.75
N GLY A 80 -14.82 1.33 -5.17
CA GLY A 80 -13.94 1.16 -6.32
C GLY A 80 -13.78 -0.26 -6.77
N ALA A 81 -13.08 -0.37 -7.90
CA ALA A 81 -12.67 -1.62 -8.49
C ALA A 81 -11.17 -1.60 -8.77
N PHE A 82 -10.56 -2.77 -8.77
CA PHE A 82 -9.15 -2.94 -9.09
C PHE A 82 -8.91 -4.22 -9.86
N GLY A 83 -7.78 -4.25 -10.56
CA GLY A 83 -7.28 -5.43 -11.25
C GLY A 83 -5.76 -5.49 -11.22
N GLN A 84 -5.23 -6.71 -11.29
CA GLN A 84 -3.81 -6.97 -11.21
C GLN A 84 -3.43 -8.13 -12.13
N ILE A 85 -2.27 -8.03 -12.73
CA ILE A 85 -1.63 -9.11 -13.48
C ILE A 85 -0.23 -9.30 -12.91
N ASN A 86 0.10 -10.54 -12.60
CA ASN A 86 1.44 -10.94 -12.16
C ASN A 86 2.02 -11.90 -13.19
N LYS A 87 3.29 -11.71 -13.54
CA LYS A 87 4.01 -12.60 -14.44
C LYS A 87 5.47 -12.74 -13.99
N GLY A 88 5.91 -14.00 -13.87
CA GLY A 88 7.28 -14.35 -13.63
C GLY A 88 7.88 -15.10 -14.83
N ILE A 89 9.20 -14.98 -14.99
CA ILE A 89 9.99 -15.73 -15.96
C ILE A 89 11.16 -16.32 -15.20
N SER A 90 11.29 -17.66 -15.21
CA SER A 90 12.43 -18.34 -14.62
C SER A 90 13.61 -18.27 -15.58
N LEU A 91 14.70 -17.69 -15.12
CA LEU A 91 15.98 -17.66 -15.83
C LEU A 91 16.84 -18.87 -15.45
N SER A 92 16.65 -19.38 -14.24
CA SER A 92 17.25 -20.63 -13.72
C SER A 92 16.39 -21.12 -12.54
N ASP A 93 16.79 -22.21 -11.89
CA ASP A 93 16.12 -22.75 -10.71
C ASP A 93 16.11 -21.78 -9.53
N TYR A 94 17.06 -20.85 -9.48
CA TYR A 94 17.21 -19.90 -8.38
C TYR A 94 16.99 -18.45 -8.78
N PHE A 95 16.94 -18.15 -10.07
CA PHE A 95 16.87 -16.78 -10.58
C PHE A 95 15.59 -16.55 -11.37
N HIS A 96 14.77 -15.61 -10.92
CA HIS A 96 13.48 -15.35 -11.55
C HIS A 96 13.28 -13.85 -11.75
N PHE A 97 12.84 -13.45 -12.93
CA PHE A 97 12.32 -12.12 -13.20
C PHE A 97 10.85 -12.08 -12.82
N THR A 98 10.42 -11.05 -12.10
CA THR A 98 9.02 -10.86 -11.70
C THR A 98 8.50 -9.53 -12.18
N SER A 99 7.25 -9.51 -12.61
CA SER A 99 6.55 -8.29 -12.99
C SER A 99 5.12 -8.30 -12.46
N GLN A 100 4.62 -7.09 -12.17
CA GLN A 100 3.25 -6.86 -11.75
C GLN A 100 2.73 -5.59 -12.41
N VAL A 101 1.52 -5.64 -12.92
CA VAL A 101 0.76 -4.46 -13.31
C VAL A 101 -0.51 -4.44 -12.48
N TYR A 102 -0.80 -3.31 -11.86
CA TYR A 102 -1.98 -3.10 -11.04
C TYR A 102 -2.68 -1.81 -11.47
N SER A 103 -4.00 -1.86 -11.52
CA SER A 103 -4.86 -0.70 -11.79
C SER A 103 -5.98 -0.66 -10.77
N LYS A 104 -6.28 0.52 -10.26
CA LYS A 104 -7.38 0.79 -9.34
C LYS A 104 -8.10 2.05 -9.78
N ILE A 105 -9.40 1.98 -9.83
CA ILE A 105 -10.28 3.12 -10.07
C ILE A 105 -11.28 3.15 -8.92
N SER A 106 -11.14 4.15 -8.06
CA SER A 106 -12.05 4.34 -6.94
C SER A 106 -12.24 5.82 -6.63
N THR A 107 -13.29 6.13 -5.88
CA THR A 107 -13.52 7.48 -5.36
C THR A 107 -12.43 7.88 -4.35
N TYR A 108 -11.78 6.90 -3.70
CA TYR A 108 -10.67 7.14 -2.79
C TYR A 108 -9.35 7.36 -3.53
N ARG A 109 -9.05 6.56 -4.58
CA ARG A 109 -7.79 6.65 -5.31
C ARG A 109 -7.89 6.10 -6.72
N ILE A 110 -7.37 6.85 -7.70
CA ILE A 110 -7.10 6.34 -9.04
C ILE A 110 -5.60 6.06 -9.12
N GLN A 111 -5.24 4.82 -9.47
CA GLN A 111 -3.85 4.38 -9.44
C GLN A 111 -3.56 3.40 -10.58
N PHE A 112 -2.45 3.63 -11.25
CA PHE A 112 -1.81 2.69 -12.17
C PHE A 112 -0.41 2.41 -11.64
N LEU A 113 -0.06 1.13 -11.52
CA LEU A 113 1.20 0.70 -10.94
C LEU A 113 1.84 -0.34 -11.86
N SER A 114 3.14 -0.19 -12.09
CA SER A 114 4.01 -1.21 -12.67
C SER A 114 5.13 -1.51 -11.68
N ARG A 115 5.38 -2.78 -11.46
CA ARG A 115 6.47 -3.27 -10.62
C ARG A 115 7.25 -4.30 -11.39
N ILE A 116 8.57 -4.20 -11.37
CA ILE A 116 9.49 -5.17 -11.96
C ILE A 116 10.61 -5.46 -10.96
N GLY A 117 11.12 -6.68 -11.01
CA GLY A 117 12.22 -7.05 -10.13
C GLY A 117 12.77 -8.43 -10.41
N ILE A 118 13.74 -8.77 -9.61
CA ILE A 118 14.43 -10.07 -9.63
C ILE A 118 14.22 -10.73 -8.27
N THR A 119 13.89 -11.99 -8.31
CA THR A 119 13.83 -12.88 -7.15
C THR A 119 14.96 -13.89 -7.23
N ILE A 120 15.68 -14.04 -6.12
CA ILE A 120 16.76 -15.04 -5.96
C ILE A 120 16.31 -15.97 -4.83
N GLY A 121 16.09 -17.24 -5.14
CA GLY A 121 15.60 -18.21 -4.15
C GLY A 121 15.09 -19.49 -4.78
N ILE A 122 14.46 -20.32 -3.98
CA ILE A 122 13.90 -21.61 -4.38
C ILE A 122 12.38 -21.61 -4.26
N GLY A 123 11.71 -22.36 -5.14
CA GLY A 123 10.26 -22.54 -5.12
C GLY A 123 9.47 -21.36 -5.70
N ASN A 124 8.66 -20.69 -4.90
CA ASN A 124 7.77 -19.64 -5.38
C ASN A 124 8.50 -18.48 -6.05
N LYS A 125 8.14 -18.22 -7.29
CA LYS A 125 8.76 -17.25 -8.19
C LYS A 125 8.08 -15.90 -8.19
N MET A 126 6.93 -15.80 -7.50
CA MET A 126 6.03 -14.66 -7.54
C MET A 126 5.69 -14.17 -6.12
N PRO A 127 6.58 -13.39 -5.46
CA PRO A 127 6.41 -12.99 -4.06
C PRO A 127 5.17 -12.12 -3.80
N PHE A 128 4.58 -11.53 -4.86
CA PHE A 128 3.40 -10.66 -4.76
C PHE A 128 2.06 -11.39 -4.98
N GLN A 129 2.09 -12.65 -5.38
CA GLN A 129 0.89 -13.47 -5.39
C GLN A 129 0.37 -13.64 -3.97
N LYS A 130 -0.94 -13.57 -3.80
CA LYS A 130 -1.57 -13.70 -2.47
C LYS A 130 -1.66 -15.16 -2.02
N VAL A 131 -1.73 -16.07 -2.97
CA VAL A 131 -1.85 -17.51 -2.74
C VAL A 131 -0.76 -18.22 -3.55
N SER A 132 -0.17 -19.27 -3.01
CA SER A 132 0.75 -20.13 -3.77
C SER A 132 0.00 -21.29 -4.39
N PHE A 133 0.42 -21.68 -5.57
CA PHE A 133 -0.16 -22.83 -6.28
C PHE A 133 0.16 -24.18 -5.61
N SER A 134 1.29 -24.26 -4.93
CA SER A 134 1.73 -25.48 -4.28
C SER A 134 1.51 -25.40 -2.77
N ASN A 135 0.57 -26.16 -2.30
CA ASN A 135 0.24 -26.23 -0.87
C ASN A 135 1.32 -26.90 0.00
N ASN A 136 2.32 -27.55 -0.59
CA ASN A 136 3.27 -28.38 0.13
C ASN A 136 4.76 -28.09 -0.13
N GLU A 137 5.07 -27.15 -1.00
CA GLU A 137 6.49 -26.83 -1.28
C GLU A 137 6.99 -25.70 -0.39
N SER A 138 8.15 -25.93 0.21
CA SER A 138 8.88 -24.86 0.88
C SER A 138 9.52 -23.97 -0.16
N SER A 139 9.31 -22.68 -0.07
CA SER A 139 9.94 -21.68 -0.91
C SER A 139 10.50 -20.56 -0.08
N GLY A 140 11.51 -19.89 -0.58
CA GLY A 140 12.06 -18.72 0.07
C GLY A 140 13.14 -18.05 -0.77
N GLY A 141 13.29 -16.77 -0.55
CA GLY A 141 14.26 -15.99 -1.30
C GLY A 141 14.25 -14.53 -0.95
N ILE A 142 15.04 -13.80 -1.71
CA ILE A 142 15.16 -12.35 -1.64
C ILE A 142 14.65 -11.74 -2.93
N TYR A 143 14.09 -10.55 -2.82
CA TYR A 143 13.56 -9.77 -3.91
C TYR A 143 14.23 -8.41 -3.98
N PHE A 144 14.57 -7.97 -5.17
CA PHE A 144 15.01 -6.61 -5.50
C PHE A 144 14.19 -6.09 -6.66
N GLY A 145 13.69 -4.88 -6.54
CA GLY A 145 12.89 -4.34 -7.61
C GLY A 145 12.64 -2.84 -7.54
N THR A 146 11.85 -2.40 -8.48
CA THR A 146 11.36 -1.03 -8.57
C THR A 146 9.88 -1.02 -8.88
N ARG A 147 9.21 0.02 -8.40
CA ARG A 147 7.80 0.27 -8.63
C ARG A 147 7.62 1.67 -9.16
N GLN A 148 6.87 1.80 -10.23
CA GLN A 148 6.44 3.06 -10.81
C GLN A 148 4.94 3.19 -10.64
N GLN A 149 4.46 4.38 -10.28
CA GLN A 149 3.05 4.63 -10.03
C GLN A 149 2.62 5.94 -10.68
N TYR A 150 1.41 5.92 -11.23
CA TYR A 150 0.69 7.11 -11.63
C TYR A 150 -0.60 7.18 -10.83
N ILE A 151 -0.75 8.21 -9.99
CA ILE A 151 -1.85 8.41 -9.05
C ILE A 151 -2.43 9.81 -9.30
N PRO A 152 -3.29 9.98 -10.33
CA PRO A 152 -3.85 11.29 -10.65
C PRO A 152 -4.85 11.79 -9.60
N HIS A 153 -5.45 10.90 -8.84
CA HIS A 153 -6.38 11.21 -7.77
C HIS A 153 -6.02 10.42 -6.51
N ASP A 154 -5.85 11.12 -5.39
CA ASP A 154 -5.58 10.56 -4.08
C ASP A 154 -6.35 11.34 -3.01
N PHE A 155 -7.53 10.83 -2.63
CA PHE A 155 -8.40 11.47 -1.64
C PHE A 155 -7.69 11.65 -0.29
N ALA A 156 -6.81 10.73 0.09
CA ALA A 156 -6.04 10.82 1.33
C ALA A 156 -5.15 12.07 1.41
N ILE A 157 -4.85 12.69 0.28
CA ILE A 157 -3.99 13.88 0.20
C ILE A 157 -4.81 15.12 -0.14
N SER A 158 -5.55 15.07 -1.25
CA SER A 158 -6.22 16.24 -1.80
C SER A 158 -7.66 16.43 -1.31
N GLY A 159 -8.22 15.44 -0.63
CA GLY A 159 -9.63 15.46 -0.29
C GLY A 159 -10.54 15.45 -1.52
N ASN A 160 -11.78 15.85 -1.33
CA ASN A 160 -12.69 16.10 -2.43
C ASN A 160 -12.74 17.60 -2.73
N SER A 161 -12.32 17.98 -3.94
CA SER A 161 -12.29 19.39 -4.37
C SER A 161 -13.66 20.10 -4.36
N TYR A 162 -14.76 19.34 -4.27
CA TYR A 162 -16.13 19.91 -4.24
C TYR A 162 -16.59 20.36 -2.86
N ASP A 163 -15.95 19.90 -1.77
CA ASP A 163 -16.31 20.22 -0.38
C ASP A 163 -15.26 21.08 0.32
N PHE A 164 -14.56 21.86 -0.44
CA PHE A 164 -13.43 22.64 0.05
C PHE A 164 -13.91 23.84 0.88
N ASP A 165 -13.56 23.91 2.18
CA ASP A 165 -13.62 25.15 2.95
C ASP A 165 -12.41 26.00 2.55
N PRO A 166 -12.58 27.30 2.14
CA PRO A 166 -11.48 28.18 1.81
C PRO A 166 -10.42 28.34 2.91
N LYS A 167 -10.73 27.94 4.15
CA LYS A 167 -9.81 27.94 5.28
C LYS A 167 -8.94 26.68 5.36
N ASP A 168 -9.30 25.64 4.64
CA ASP A 168 -8.57 24.38 4.67
C ASP A 168 -7.29 24.47 3.86
N LYS A 169 -6.24 23.87 4.37
CA LYS A 169 -4.98 23.75 3.64
C LYS A 169 -5.14 22.75 2.51
N ILE A 170 -4.96 23.21 1.27
CA ILE A 170 -4.94 22.32 0.10
C ILE A 170 -3.59 21.60 0.05
N TYR A 171 -3.63 20.29 -0.02
CA TYR A 171 -2.46 19.46 -0.29
C TYR A 171 -2.48 19.01 -1.74
N THR A 172 -1.38 19.24 -2.44
CA THR A 172 -1.22 18.82 -3.83
C THR A 172 -0.63 17.43 -3.88
N ASN A 173 -1.26 16.58 -4.66
CA ASN A 173 -0.80 15.21 -4.89
C ASN A 173 0.32 15.18 -5.96
N ASN A 174 1.41 14.47 -5.68
CA ASN A 174 2.38 14.09 -6.71
C ASN A 174 1.83 12.87 -7.45
N ALA A 175 1.39 13.10 -8.70
CA ALA A 175 0.79 12.03 -9.49
C ALA A 175 1.80 10.94 -9.85
N TYR A 176 3.05 11.28 -10.13
CA TYR A 176 4.10 10.30 -10.44
C TYR A 176 4.95 9.99 -9.22
N ARG A 177 4.96 8.71 -8.84
CA ARG A 177 5.70 8.21 -7.69
C ARG A 177 6.50 6.99 -8.08
N ASN A 178 7.65 6.81 -7.42
CA ASN A 178 8.47 5.62 -7.62
C ASN A 178 8.96 5.06 -6.28
N SER A 179 9.35 3.79 -6.29
CA SER A 179 10.05 3.20 -5.15
C SER A 179 11.12 2.22 -5.61
N PHE A 180 12.17 2.14 -4.80
CA PHE A 180 13.07 1.00 -4.79
C PHE A 180 12.62 0.03 -3.71
N GLU A 181 12.70 -1.25 -4.00
CA GLU A 181 12.17 -2.30 -3.15
C GLU A 181 13.22 -3.38 -2.89
N PHE A 182 13.30 -3.79 -1.64
CA PHE A 182 14.08 -4.94 -1.21
C PHE A 182 13.20 -5.80 -0.31
N GLY A 183 13.15 -7.09 -0.54
CA GLY A 183 12.27 -7.97 0.20
C GLY A 183 12.88 -9.32 0.52
N PHE A 184 12.32 -9.94 1.54
CA PHE A 184 12.52 -11.33 1.89
C PHE A 184 11.16 -12.01 1.91
N PHE A 185 11.07 -13.21 1.34
CA PHE A 185 9.88 -14.02 1.41
C PHE A 185 10.22 -15.44 1.82
N SER A 186 9.33 -16.06 2.54
CA SER A 186 9.41 -17.46 2.93
C SER A 186 8.01 -18.06 2.96
N GLN A 187 7.88 -19.23 2.39
CA GLN A 187 6.67 -20.04 2.46
C GLN A 187 7.06 -21.41 2.99
N LYS A 188 6.29 -21.91 3.93
CA LYS A 188 6.39 -23.27 4.44
C LYS A 188 4.99 -23.77 4.78
N ASN A 189 4.62 -24.87 4.15
CA ASN A 189 3.25 -25.40 4.25
C ASN A 189 2.23 -24.32 3.85
N LYS A 190 1.28 -24.06 4.72
CA LYS A 190 0.19 -23.07 4.55
C LYS A 190 0.59 -21.64 4.92
N TRP A 191 1.79 -21.40 5.44
CA TRP A 191 2.23 -20.11 5.91
C TRP A 191 3.13 -19.42 4.91
N THR A 192 2.85 -18.15 4.65
CA THR A 192 3.71 -17.28 3.84
C THR A 192 4.04 -16.03 4.64
N ILE A 193 5.33 -15.70 4.69
CA ILE A 193 5.84 -14.46 5.28
C ILE A 193 6.49 -13.66 4.14
N LEU A 194 6.13 -12.40 4.04
CA LEU A 194 6.76 -11.44 3.15
C LEU A 194 7.17 -10.21 3.96
N MET A 195 8.44 -9.85 3.92
CA MET A 195 8.98 -8.60 4.44
C MET A 195 9.46 -7.77 3.26
N LEU A 196 8.95 -6.57 3.11
CA LEU A 196 9.27 -5.69 1.99
C LEU A 196 9.65 -4.30 2.51
N TYR A 197 10.91 -3.96 2.38
CA TYR A 197 11.41 -2.60 2.57
C TYR A 197 11.25 -1.81 1.28
N GLN A 198 10.75 -0.60 1.40
CA GLN A 198 10.49 0.30 0.29
C GLN A 198 11.05 1.68 0.59
N SER A 199 11.81 2.24 -0.35
CA SER A 199 12.20 3.65 -0.36
C SER A 199 11.34 4.37 -1.39
N LEU A 200 10.36 5.14 -0.92
CA LEU A 200 9.34 5.80 -1.74
C LEU A 200 9.71 7.26 -2.01
N SER A 201 9.40 7.74 -3.21
CA SER A 201 9.45 9.17 -3.54
C SER A 201 8.36 9.95 -2.81
N LYS A 202 8.44 11.27 -2.83
CA LYS A 202 7.44 12.17 -2.25
C LYS A 202 6.03 11.89 -2.76
N ASP A 203 5.06 11.91 -1.84
CA ASP A 203 3.64 11.87 -2.15
C ASP A 203 3.05 13.27 -2.38
N THR A 204 3.66 14.30 -1.75
CA THR A 204 3.30 15.72 -1.90
C THR A 204 4.54 16.57 -2.16
N PRO A 205 4.44 17.69 -2.89
CA PRO A 205 5.55 18.62 -3.08
C PRO A 205 6.06 19.23 -1.78
N SER A 206 5.17 19.41 -0.79
CA SER A 206 5.47 20.00 0.51
C SER A 206 6.24 19.08 1.45
N GLN A 207 6.36 17.80 1.12
CA GLN A 207 7.03 16.81 1.95
C GLN A 207 8.51 17.17 2.12
N ARG A 208 8.98 17.20 3.39
CA ARG A 208 10.33 17.67 3.75
C ARG A 208 11.45 16.82 3.17
N PHE A 209 11.26 15.50 3.14
CA PHE A 209 12.26 14.55 2.65
C PHE A 209 11.90 14.06 1.27
N ASP A 210 12.89 13.96 0.38
CA ASP A 210 12.69 13.51 -1.01
C ASP A 210 12.27 12.05 -1.08
N ARG A 211 12.62 11.27 -0.07
CA ARG A 211 12.22 9.87 0.05
C ARG A 211 11.87 9.54 1.50
N HIS A 212 10.92 8.64 1.66
CA HIS A 212 10.59 8.05 2.95
C HIS A 212 10.65 6.53 2.87
N GLN A 213 10.90 5.89 4.00
CA GLN A 213 11.09 4.46 4.10
C GLN A 213 9.89 3.81 4.78
N VAL A 214 9.46 2.68 4.23
CA VAL A 214 8.37 1.86 4.77
C VAL A 214 8.83 0.41 4.81
N LEU A 215 8.60 -0.25 5.94
CA LEU A 215 8.72 -1.69 6.07
C LEU A 215 7.33 -2.30 6.16
N ASN A 216 7.00 -3.14 5.17
CA ASN A 216 5.77 -3.92 5.17
C ASN A 216 6.08 -5.36 5.58
N ILE A 217 5.33 -5.87 6.54
CA ILE A 217 5.39 -7.28 6.95
C ILE A 217 4.00 -7.87 6.71
N SER A 218 3.95 -8.94 5.93
CA SER A 218 2.73 -9.68 5.63
C SER A 218 2.89 -11.13 6.06
N ILE A 219 1.97 -11.60 6.86
CA ILE A 219 1.87 -12.99 7.27
C ILE A 219 0.53 -13.51 6.78
N ARG A 220 0.53 -14.61 6.04
CA ARG A 220 -0.67 -15.21 5.46
C ARG A 220 -0.75 -16.68 5.83
N ASN A 221 -1.96 -17.14 6.06
CA ASN A 221 -2.27 -18.55 6.24
C ASN A 221 -3.36 -18.95 5.23
N GLN A 222 -3.21 -20.13 4.63
CA GLN A 222 -4.20 -20.73 3.75
C GLN A 222 -5.00 -21.77 4.56
N PHE A 223 -6.30 -21.68 4.50
CA PHE A 223 -7.22 -22.61 5.16
C PHE A 223 -7.63 -23.75 4.24
#